data_e7e6ab6e7e7ce2fd601dba9e527f0157
#
_entry.id   e7e6ab6e7e7ce2fd601dba9e527f0157
#
_cell.length_a   1.000
_cell.length_b   1.000
_cell.length_c   1.000
_cell.angle_alpha   90.00
_cell.angle_beta   90.00
_cell.angle_gamma   90.00
#
_symmetry.space_group_name_H-M   'P 1'
#
loop_
_entity.id
_entity.type
_entity.pdbx_description
1 polymer ?
#
loop_
_entity_poly.entity_id
_entity_poly.type
_entity_poly.pdbx_seq_one_letter_code
_entity_poly.pdbx_strand_id
1 'polypeptide(L)'
;MPQRAPATSNSESDAGNADVNLRYLESVYKLLQENYVDEIDPAVLYKGAMEGMLNSLQDPYTSYIFKDTTAGHDLEDTTTGVFGGIGVHITKPNVSTPERPAYVEVASPIEGTPGWKAGLQPGDYIIEIDGVKTEDITQEDVLNMLRGKEGTQVTIKVLRGKNLKFDLTLTRAIIEVPTIKYTKIGKDIAYIRLIEFNPNSAKRITEAIEKLQEEGCTKLIFDLKNNPGGLITSSIDVASIFLESGVVVSTKGRARNTSETYNVRRFVKKLPKDMPIVVLINEGSASASEIVAGALKDHKRAYLVGTRSYGKGLVQSVVQLSEKELVKLTIARYYSPSGANINKQGILPDLEVKRPSFTPDEEKSVLELLKTSKIANFTRSKPSISKNEMMDFSKKLGKEYNVRYELILSLVKVEYYRSHESPVIDEDDEQLQAAINLLKTKDVNALCKTTKTLFEMQEEEKARTEDKK
;
A
#
# COMPACT_ATOMS: atom_id res chain seq x y z
N MET A 1 43.93 -17.52 -33.61
CA MET A 1 44.72 -17.87 -32.38
C MET A 1 44.25 -16.93 -31.29
N PRO A 2 43.74 -17.39 -30.17
CA PRO A 2 43.35 -16.53 -29.09
C PRO A 2 44.58 -15.97 -28.37
N GLN A 3 44.67 -14.68 -28.27
CA GLN A 3 45.73 -14.02 -27.49
C GLN A 3 45.48 -14.29 -26.00
N ARG A 4 46.44 -14.90 -25.35
CA ARG A 4 46.52 -15.14 -23.91
C ARG A 4 46.70 -13.77 -23.22
N ALA A 5 45.83 -13.43 -22.29
CA ALA A 5 46.08 -12.37 -21.32
C ALA A 5 47.25 -12.75 -20.41
N PRO A 6 48.07 -11.79 -19.92
CA PRO A 6 49.20 -12.06 -19.05
C PRO A 6 48.71 -12.59 -17.72
N ALA A 7 49.24 -13.74 -17.31
CA ALA A 7 49.03 -14.31 -16.00
C ALA A 7 49.73 -13.49 -14.95
N THR A 8 49.02 -12.80 -14.09
CA THR A 8 49.54 -12.26 -12.82
C THR A 8 49.10 -13.16 -11.68
N SER A 9 50.06 -13.76 -11.04
CA SER A 9 49.94 -14.57 -9.84
C SER A 9 49.56 -13.67 -8.66
N ASN A 10 48.36 -13.81 -8.15
CA ASN A 10 47.89 -13.62 -6.76
C ASN A 10 46.36 -13.59 -6.74
N SER A 11 45.74 -14.79 -6.80
CA SER A 11 44.31 -14.92 -7.07
C SER A 11 43.38 -14.90 -5.82
N GLU A 12 43.91 -14.80 -4.62
CA GLU A 12 43.06 -14.79 -3.41
C GLU A 12 42.94 -13.43 -2.71
N SER A 13 43.79 -12.45 -3.00
CA SER A 13 43.72 -11.12 -2.40
C SER A 13 42.91 -10.09 -3.19
N ASP A 14 42.66 -10.30 -4.47
CA ASP A 14 42.01 -9.31 -5.36
C ASP A 14 40.49 -9.36 -5.32
N ALA A 15 39.88 -10.49 -5.00
CA ALA A 15 38.41 -10.63 -4.99
C ALA A 15 37.69 -9.77 -3.92
N GLY A 16 38.43 -9.28 -2.92
CA GLY A 16 37.92 -8.37 -1.87
C GLY A 16 38.18 -6.88 -2.10
N ASN A 17 38.93 -6.52 -3.16
CA ASN A 17 39.29 -5.13 -3.43
C ASN A 17 38.26 -4.47 -4.34
N ALA A 18 37.44 -3.57 -3.78
CA ALA A 18 36.36 -2.86 -4.52
C ALA A 18 36.88 -2.11 -5.75
N ASP A 19 38.09 -1.49 -5.67
CA ASP A 19 38.64 -0.72 -6.78
C ASP A 19 39.07 -1.63 -7.96
N VAL A 20 39.52 -2.84 -7.67
CA VAL A 20 39.87 -3.85 -8.69
C VAL A 20 38.61 -4.35 -9.36
N ASN A 21 37.58 -4.67 -8.58
CA ASN A 21 36.30 -5.14 -9.10
C ASN A 21 35.60 -4.09 -9.97
N LEU A 22 35.65 -2.82 -9.58
CA LEU A 22 35.09 -1.73 -10.40
C LEU A 22 35.82 -1.58 -11.75
N ARG A 23 37.16 -1.73 -11.77
CA ARG A 23 37.92 -1.74 -13.02
C ARG A 23 37.57 -2.92 -13.93
N TYR A 24 37.33 -4.10 -13.38
CA TYR A 24 36.85 -5.22 -14.16
C TYR A 24 35.46 -4.99 -14.73
N LEU A 25 34.53 -4.44 -13.94
CA LEU A 25 33.21 -4.06 -14.44
C LEU A 25 33.32 -3.05 -15.62
N GLU A 26 34.15 -2.02 -15.47
CA GLU A 26 34.41 -1.06 -16.56
C GLU A 26 34.98 -1.76 -17.80
N SER A 27 35.92 -2.67 -17.62
CA SER A 27 36.52 -3.42 -18.76
C SER A 27 35.50 -4.28 -19.47
N VAL A 28 34.63 -4.97 -18.73
CA VAL A 28 33.56 -5.80 -19.30
C VAL A 28 32.53 -4.91 -20.03
N TYR A 29 32.18 -3.76 -19.45
CA TYR A 29 31.27 -2.81 -20.07
C TYR A 29 31.79 -2.33 -21.44
N LYS A 30 33.08 -1.91 -21.51
CA LYS A 30 33.72 -1.50 -22.77
C LYS A 30 33.82 -2.65 -23.76
N LEU A 31 34.20 -3.84 -23.30
CA LEU A 31 34.29 -5.03 -24.13
C LEU A 31 32.97 -5.34 -24.85
N LEU A 32 31.85 -5.25 -24.09
CA LEU A 32 30.52 -5.48 -24.68
C LEU A 32 30.15 -4.42 -25.70
N GLN A 33 30.40 -3.15 -25.40
CA GLN A 33 30.10 -2.05 -26.33
C GLN A 33 30.92 -2.14 -27.64
N GLU A 34 32.18 -2.59 -27.57
CA GLU A 34 33.10 -2.61 -28.71
C GLU A 34 33.00 -3.90 -29.54
N ASN A 35 32.63 -5.02 -28.91
CA ASN A 35 32.82 -6.33 -29.56
C ASN A 35 31.54 -7.19 -29.65
N TYR A 36 30.42 -6.78 -29.04
CA TYR A 36 29.19 -7.56 -29.18
C TYR A 36 28.69 -7.52 -30.63
N VAL A 37 28.10 -8.63 -31.09
CA VAL A 37 27.73 -8.82 -32.51
C VAL A 37 26.68 -7.81 -32.99
N ASP A 38 25.77 -7.37 -32.12
CA ASP A 38 24.76 -6.39 -32.42
C ASP A 38 25.06 -5.09 -31.67
N GLU A 39 24.56 -3.95 -32.18
CA GLU A 39 24.65 -2.67 -31.47
C GLU A 39 23.86 -2.70 -30.17
N ILE A 40 24.49 -2.33 -29.07
CA ILE A 40 23.89 -2.31 -27.75
C ILE A 40 23.74 -0.87 -27.28
N ASP A 41 22.53 -0.52 -26.81
CA ASP A 41 22.32 0.74 -26.10
C ASP A 41 23.10 0.73 -24.77
N PRO A 42 24.03 1.67 -24.56
CA PRO A 42 24.79 1.80 -23.31
C PRO A 42 23.90 1.87 -22.06
N ALA A 43 22.71 2.48 -22.18
CA ALA A 43 21.76 2.58 -21.06
C ALA A 43 21.24 1.21 -20.60
N VAL A 44 21.08 0.26 -21.51
CA VAL A 44 20.65 -1.13 -21.17
C VAL A 44 21.73 -1.84 -20.36
N LEU A 45 23.01 -1.71 -20.75
CA LEU A 45 24.13 -2.30 -20.01
C LEU A 45 24.27 -1.70 -18.61
N TYR A 46 24.16 -0.36 -18.53
CA TYR A 46 24.24 0.36 -17.26
C TYR A 46 23.11 -0.07 -16.31
N LYS A 47 21.87 -0.06 -16.81
CA LYS A 47 20.70 -0.50 -16.04
C LYS A 47 20.87 -1.93 -15.54
N GLY A 48 21.26 -2.85 -16.42
CA GLY A 48 21.49 -4.25 -16.07
C GLY A 48 22.56 -4.45 -15.00
N ALA A 49 23.66 -3.68 -15.06
CA ALA A 49 24.71 -3.70 -14.04
C ALA A 49 24.20 -3.20 -12.67
N MET A 50 23.45 -2.10 -12.64
CA MET A 50 22.85 -1.55 -11.41
C MET A 50 21.85 -2.52 -10.79
N GLU A 51 20.93 -3.05 -11.59
CA GLU A 51 19.96 -4.05 -11.14
C GLU A 51 20.64 -5.33 -10.65
N GLY A 52 21.66 -5.82 -11.35
CA GLY A 52 22.43 -6.99 -10.96
C GLY A 52 23.13 -6.85 -9.60
N MET A 53 23.75 -5.70 -9.34
CA MET A 53 24.36 -5.42 -8.04
C MET A 53 23.32 -5.41 -6.90
N LEU A 54 22.19 -4.75 -7.10
CA LEU A 54 21.15 -4.66 -6.08
C LEU A 54 20.45 -6.00 -5.86
N ASN A 55 20.18 -6.76 -6.91
CA ASN A 55 19.58 -8.10 -6.84
C ASN A 55 20.47 -9.10 -6.10
N SER A 56 21.81 -8.93 -6.13
CA SER A 56 22.76 -9.77 -5.38
C SER A 56 22.57 -9.73 -3.86
N LEU A 57 21.91 -8.68 -3.34
CA LEU A 57 21.56 -8.55 -1.93
C LEU A 57 20.41 -9.47 -1.50
N GLN A 58 19.67 -10.06 -2.45
CA GLN A 58 18.49 -10.89 -2.19
C GLN A 58 17.45 -10.21 -1.28
N ASP A 59 17.39 -8.88 -1.35
CA ASP A 59 16.46 -8.05 -0.61
C ASP A 59 15.37 -7.51 -1.55
N PRO A 60 14.11 -7.98 -1.43
CA PRO A 60 13.03 -7.58 -2.32
C PRO A 60 12.61 -6.11 -2.16
N TYR A 61 13.11 -5.44 -1.15
CA TYR A 61 12.80 -4.03 -0.85
C TYR A 61 13.87 -3.06 -1.36
N THR A 62 15.05 -3.56 -1.73
CA THR A 62 16.11 -2.79 -2.34
C THR A 62 15.95 -2.80 -3.85
N SER A 63 15.89 -1.63 -4.50
CA SER A 63 15.64 -1.54 -5.93
C SER A 63 16.23 -0.29 -6.56
N TYR A 64 16.54 -0.38 -7.85
CA TYR A 64 16.88 0.72 -8.73
C TYR A 64 15.58 1.23 -9.38
N ILE A 65 15.33 2.53 -9.31
CA ILE A 65 14.05 3.13 -9.70
C ILE A 65 14.31 4.31 -10.63
N PHE A 66 13.63 4.36 -11.77
CA PHE A 66 13.51 5.55 -12.59
C PHE A 66 12.28 6.35 -12.15
N LYS A 67 12.41 7.69 -12.06
CA LYS A 67 11.33 8.57 -11.59
C LYS A 67 10.10 8.58 -12.50
N ASP A 68 10.29 8.34 -13.80
CA ASP A 68 9.25 8.29 -14.82
C ASP A 68 8.54 6.93 -14.92
N THR A 69 8.85 6.00 -14.00
CA THR A 69 8.17 4.70 -13.88
C THR A 69 7.03 4.75 -12.86
N THR A 70 6.11 3.79 -12.92
CA THR A 70 5.05 3.64 -11.91
C THR A 70 5.63 3.62 -10.50
N ALA A 71 6.73 2.87 -10.27
CA ALA A 71 7.40 2.80 -8.97
C ALA A 71 7.99 4.16 -8.54
N GLY A 72 8.48 4.96 -9.49
CA GLY A 72 8.97 6.32 -9.23
C GLY A 72 7.82 7.25 -8.83
N HIS A 73 6.72 7.20 -9.56
CA HIS A 73 5.52 7.99 -9.23
C HIS A 73 4.92 7.61 -7.88
N ASP A 74 4.77 6.32 -7.58
CA ASP A 74 4.23 5.86 -6.29
C ASP A 74 5.12 6.33 -5.13
N LEU A 75 6.44 6.32 -5.33
CA LEU A 75 7.38 6.82 -4.34
C LEU A 75 7.25 8.34 -4.13
N GLU A 76 7.09 9.10 -5.21
CA GLU A 76 6.89 10.55 -5.16
C GLU A 76 5.55 10.88 -4.49
N ASP A 77 4.47 10.24 -4.87
CA ASP A 77 3.13 10.42 -4.28
C ASP A 77 3.15 10.15 -2.76
N THR A 78 3.78 9.04 -2.35
CA THR A 78 3.92 8.70 -0.92
C THR A 78 4.78 9.72 -0.18
N THR A 79 5.85 10.23 -0.80
CA THR A 79 6.80 11.15 -0.13
C THR A 79 6.29 12.57 -0.07
N THR A 80 5.53 13.02 -1.06
CA THR A 80 4.98 14.39 -1.13
C THR A 80 3.54 14.48 -0.62
N GLY A 81 2.78 13.38 -0.72
CA GLY A 81 1.35 13.33 -0.42
C GLY A 81 0.47 14.00 -1.48
N VAL A 82 1.06 14.40 -2.61
CA VAL A 82 0.37 15.07 -3.72
C VAL A 82 0.98 14.68 -5.06
N PHE A 83 0.21 14.76 -6.13
CA PHE A 83 0.70 14.61 -7.49
C PHE A 83 0.05 15.62 -8.45
N GLY A 84 0.76 15.96 -9.50
CA GLY A 84 0.22 16.80 -10.58
C GLY A 84 -0.50 15.94 -11.62
N GLY A 85 -1.78 16.25 -11.94
CA GLY A 85 -2.51 15.47 -12.92
C GLY A 85 -3.99 15.84 -13.05
N ILE A 86 -4.79 14.93 -13.60
CA ILE A 86 -6.23 15.11 -13.80
C ILE A 86 -7.09 14.50 -12.69
N GLY A 87 -6.51 13.70 -11.78
CA GLY A 87 -7.21 13.15 -10.62
C GLY A 87 -8.21 12.04 -10.95
N VAL A 88 -7.75 10.98 -11.60
CA VAL A 88 -8.56 9.78 -11.90
C VAL A 88 -7.79 8.52 -11.54
N HIS A 89 -8.49 7.55 -10.97
CA HIS A 89 -8.00 6.19 -10.87
C HIS A 89 -8.27 5.47 -12.19
N ILE A 90 -7.25 4.82 -12.74
CA ILE A 90 -7.35 4.13 -14.02
C ILE A 90 -6.94 2.66 -13.91
N THR A 91 -7.49 1.86 -14.83
CA THR A 91 -7.04 0.49 -15.09
C THR A 91 -6.84 0.30 -16.57
N LYS A 92 -5.90 -0.56 -16.98
CA LYS A 92 -5.62 -0.87 -18.38
C LYS A 92 -5.29 -2.35 -18.53
N PRO A 93 -5.96 -3.09 -19.44
CA PRO A 93 -5.54 -4.45 -19.80
C PRO A 93 -4.16 -4.43 -20.47
N ASN A 94 -3.32 -5.42 -20.14
CA ASN A 94 -2.00 -5.56 -20.77
C ASN A 94 -2.06 -6.02 -22.23
N VAL A 95 -3.17 -6.66 -22.64
CA VAL A 95 -3.35 -7.23 -23.97
C VAL A 95 -4.69 -6.77 -24.52
N SER A 96 -4.68 -6.26 -25.76
CA SER A 96 -5.91 -5.94 -26.51
C SER A 96 -6.45 -7.18 -27.20
N THR A 97 -7.77 -7.39 -27.08
CA THR A 97 -8.50 -8.41 -27.86
C THR A 97 -9.64 -7.74 -28.62
N PRO A 98 -10.16 -8.34 -29.70
CA PRO A 98 -11.30 -7.78 -30.44
C PRO A 98 -12.52 -7.51 -29.55
N GLU A 99 -12.74 -8.35 -28.53
CA GLU A 99 -13.86 -8.25 -27.60
C GLU A 99 -13.58 -7.25 -26.45
N ARG A 100 -12.31 -7.02 -26.14
CA ARG A 100 -11.84 -6.13 -25.08
C ARG A 100 -10.58 -5.39 -25.51
N PRO A 101 -10.70 -4.26 -26.22
CA PRO A 101 -9.57 -3.40 -26.55
C PRO A 101 -8.86 -2.94 -25.28
N ALA A 102 -7.53 -2.82 -25.34
CA ALA A 102 -6.72 -2.38 -24.21
C ALA A 102 -6.81 -0.86 -23.97
N TYR A 103 -8.04 -0.33 -23.99
CA TYR A 103 -8.31 1.05 -23.61
C TYR A 103 -8.09 1.26 -22.11
N VAL A 104 -7.82 2.50 -21.73
CA VAL A 104 -7.72 2.92 -20.34
C VAL A 104 -9.13 3.13 -19.78
N GLU A 105 -9.50 2.33 -18.80
CA GLU A 105 -10.79 2.47 -18.11
C GLU A 105 -10.63 3.42 -16.91
N VAL A 106 -11.52 4.40 -16.79
CA VAL A 106 -11.66 5.22 -15.59
C VAL A 106 -12.36 4.39 -14.52
N ALA A 107 -11.61 3.93 -13.52
CA ALA A 107 -12.18 3.21 -12.39
C ALA A 107 -12.98 4.14 -11.49
N SER A 108 -12.45 5.32 -11.17
CA SER A 108 -13.19 6.39 -10.49
C SER A 108 -12.44 7.73 -10.62
N PRO A 109 -13.13 8.85 -10.84
CA PRO A 109 -12.56 10.17 -10.67
C PRO A 109 -12.49 10.50 -9.17
N ILE A 110 -11.46 11.24 -8.75
CA ILE A 110 -11.30 11.77 -7.39
C ILE A 110 -12.14 13.06 -7.29
N GLU A 111 -13.01 13.14 -6.30
CA GLU A 111 -13.91 14.27 -6.12
C GLU A 111 -13.14 15.62 -6.03
N GLY A 112 -13.68 16.66 -6.68
CA GLY A 112 -13.09 18.01 -6.69
C GLY A 112 -11.92 18.19 -7.67
N THR A 113 -11.43 17.13 -8.30
CA THR A 113 -10.30 17.18 -9.25
C THR A 113 -10.71 17.59 -10.67
N PRO A 114 -9.77 17.91 -11.57
CA PRO A 114 -10.09 18.26 -12.96
C PRO A 114 -10.94 17.21 -13.68
N GLY A 115 -10.60 15.93 -13.56
CA GLY A 115 -11.36 14.84 -14.19
C GLY A 115 -12.79 14.73 -13.66
N TRP A 116 -12.97 14.87 -12.34
CA TRP A 116 -14.29 14.89 -11.72
C TRP A 116 -15.14 16.11 -12.19
N LYS A 117 -14.55 17.32 -12.17
CA LYS A 117 -15.22 18.56 -12.62
C LYS A 117 -15.60 18.53 -14.11
N ALA A 118 -14.83 17.84 -14.92
CA ALA A 118 -15.13 17.64 -16.35
C ALA A 118 -16.19 16.58 -16.60
N GLY A 119 -16.68 15.91 -15.55
CA GLY A 119 -17.76 14.94 -15.64
C GLY A 119 -17.31 13.55 -16.12
N LEU A 120 -16.05 13.18 -15.94
CA LEU A 120 -15.62 11.79 -16.10
C LEU A 120 -16.38 10.89 -15.12
N GLN A 121 -16.72 9.69 -15.56
CA GLN A 121 -17.51 8.74 -14.80
C GLN A 121 -16.79 7.38 -14.73
N PRO A 122 -17.05 6.58 -13.68
CA PRO A 122 -16.64 5.20 -13.66
C PRO A 122 -17.14 4.44 -14.89
N GLY A 123 -16.26 3.65 -15.52
CA GLY A 123 -16.58 2.92 -16.75
C GLY A 123 -16.41 3.71 -18.05
N ASP A 124 -16.00 4.98 -18.01
CA ASP A 124 -15.53 5.70 -19.20
C ASP A 124 -14.22 5.09 -19.68
N TYR A 125 -14.00 5.04 -20.98
CA TYR A 125 -12.73 4.66 -21.58
C TYR A 125 -12.03 5.89 -22.16
N ILE A 126 -10.81 6.14 -21.72
CA ILE A 126 -9.90 7.09 -22.37
C ILE A 126 -9.24 6.35 -23.52
N ILE A 127 -9.63 6.66 -24.77
CA ILE A 127 -9.17 5.96 -25.97
C ILE A 127 -8.00 6.68 -26.67
N GLU A 128 -7.78 7.97 -26.34
CA GLU A 128 -6.71 8.77 -26.92
C GLU A 128 -6.28 9.85 -25.91
N ILE A 129 -4.99 10.16 -25.86
CA ILE A 129 -4.41 11.22 -25.01
C ILE A 129 -3.46 12.02 -25.90
N ASP A 130 -3.72 13.33 -26.06
CA ASP A 130 -2.94 14.24 -26.93
C ASP A 130 -2.67 13.66 -28.33
N GLY A 131 -3.67 12.99 -28.93
CA GLY A 131 -3.59 12.37 -30.25
C GLY A 131 -2.97 10.97 -30.29
N VAL A 132 -2.47 10.44 -29.15
CA VAL A 132 -1.90 9.11 -29.05
C VAL A 132 -2.98 8.13 -28.58
N LYS A 133 -3.17 7.03 -29.31
CA LYS A 133 -4.14 5.99 -28.94
C LYS A 133 -3.66 5.21 -27.74
N THR A 134 -4.54 5.06 -26.75
CA THR A 134 -4.20 4.38 -25.51
C THR A 134 -4.06 2.87 -25.64
N GLU A 135 -4.63 2.26 -26.67
CA GLU A 135 -4.47 0.82 -26.92
C GLU A 135 -3.04 0.42 -27.33
N ASP A 136 -2.28 1.37 -27.90
CA ASP A 136 -0.94 1.16 -28.48
C ASP A 136 0.22 1.42 -27.49
N ILE A 137 -0.07 1.94 -26.31
CA ILE A 137 0.94 2.34 -25.32
C ILE A 137 0.75 1.60 -23.99
N THR A 138 1.78 1.61 -23.15
CA THR A 138 1.74 0.94 -21.82
C THR A 138 0.90 1.74 -20.82
N GLN A 139 0.52 1.10 -19.68
CA GLN A 139 -0.12 1.83 -18.57
C GLN A 139 0.79 2.91 -17.99
N GLU A 140 2.09 2.70 -18.03
CA GLU A 140 3.10 3.65 -17.56
C GLU A 140 3.14 4.89 -18.44
N ASP A 141 3.13 4.72 -19.79
CA ASP A 141 3.03 5.83 -20.72
C ASP A 141 1.76 6.65 -20.50
N VAL A 142 0.63 5.96 -20.28
CA VAL A 142 -0.65 6.62 -19.96
C VAL A 142 -0.53 7.48 -18.70
N LEU A 143 0.04 6.93 -17.62
CA LEU A 143 0.25 7.68 -16.37
C LEU A 143 1.12 8.91 -16.59
N ASN A 144 2.23 8.77 -17.34
CA ASN A 144 3.12 9.87 -17.67
C ASN A 144 2.44 10.96 -18.51
N MET A 145 1.54 10.58 -19.42
CA MET A 145 0.79 11.52 -20.23
C MET A 145 -0.33 12.25 -19.45
N LEU A 146 -1.02 11.56 -18.55
CA LEU A 146 -2.10 12.15 -17.73
C LEU A 146 -1.55 13.01 -16.58
N ARG A 147 -0.38 12.66 -16.03
CA ARG A 147 0.36 13.46 -15.06
C ARG A 147 1.03 14.65 -15.70
N GLY A 148 1.52 15.57 -14.89
CA GLY A 148 2.32 16.71 -15.33
C GLY A 148 2.15 17.93 -14.42
N LYS A 149 2.87 18.97 -14.76
CA LYS A 149 2.94 20.21 -13.98
C LYS A 149 1.56 20.88 -13.89
N GLU A 150 1.23 21.39 -12.71
CA GLU A 150 0.03 22.20 -12.50
C GLU A 150 -0.10 23.33 -13.52
N GLY A 151 -1.32 23.55 -13.99
CA GLY A 151 -1.65 24.57 -15.00
C GLY A 151 -1.40 24.13 -16.45
N THR A 152 -0.71 23.02 -16.71
CA THR A 152 -0.57 22.49 -18.08
C THR A 152 -1.85 21.77 -18.51
N GLN A 153 -2.07 21.69 -19.84
CA GLN A 153 -3.26 21.04 -20.39
C GLN A 153 -2.95 19.65 -20.93
N VAL A 154 -3.96 18.80 -20.95
CA VAL A 154 -4.00 17.50 -21.62
C VAL A 154 -5.37 17.34 -22.28
N THR A 155 -5.37 16.87 -23.51
CA THR A 155 -6.62 16.57 -24.24
C THR A 155 -6.81 15.06 -24.28
N ILE A 156 -7.96 14.59 -23.80
CA ILE A 156 -8.32 13.18 -23.82
C ILE A 156 -9.57 12.96 -24.67
N LYS A 157 -9.62 11.87 -25.40
CA LYS A 157 -10.80 11.40 -26.09
C LYS A 157 -11.45 10.28 -25.28
N VAL A 158 -12.69 10.49 -24.90
CA VAL A 158 -13.47 9.59 -24.04
C VAL A 158 -14.47 8.83 -24.87
N LEU A 159 -14.58 7.52 -24.62
CA LEU A 159 -15.66 6.66 -25.07
C LEU A 159 -16.53 6.27 -23.87
N ARG A 160 -17.77 6.75 -23.85
CA ARG A 160 -18.77 6.42 -22.82
C ARG A 160 -19.80 5.47 -23.38
N GLY A 161 -19.99 4.35 -22.70
CA GLY A 161 -20.86 3.27 -23.18
C GLY A 161 -20.35 2.68 -24.49
N LYS A 162 -21.26 2.39 -25.45
CA LYS A 162 -20.87 1.73 -26.69
C LYS A 162 -20.37 2.67 -27.79
N ASN A 163 -20.91 3.89 -27.87
CA ASN A 163 -20.75 4.72 -29.07
C ASN A 163 -20.53 6.21 -28.79
N LEU A 164 -20.72 6.71 -27.57
CA LEU A 164 -20.61 8.14 -27.29
C LEU A 164 -19.13 8.51 -27.15
N LYS A 165 -18.60 9.21 -28.13
CA LYS A 165 -17.21 9.72 -28.15
C LYS A 165 -17.22 11.24 -28.04
N PHE A 166 -16.37 11.78 -27.18
CA PHE A 166 -16.18 13.22 -27.01
C PHE A 166 -14.78 13.54 -26.53
N ASP A 167 -14.32 14.75 -26.81
CA ASP A 167 -13.02 15.24 -26.38
C ASP A 167 -13.18 16.11 -25.14
N LEU A 168 -12.22 15.99 -24.20
CA LEU A 168 -12.10 16.83 -23.02
C LEU A 168 -10.69 17.38 -22.95
N THR A 169 -10.56 18.71 -22.88
CA THR A 169 -9.29 19.36 -22.56
C THR A 169 -9.30 19.72 -21.08
N LEU A 170 -8.39 19.11 -20.32
CA LEU A 170 -8.29 19.21 -18.86
C LEU A 170 -7.05 20.00 -18.48
N THR A 171 -7.17 20.92 -17.53
CA THR A 171 -6.01 21.58 -16.92
C THR A 171 -5.57 20.76 -15.72
N ARG A 172 -4.30 20.30 -15.72
CA ARG A 172 -3.74 19.55 -14.60
C ARG A 172 -3.69 20.41 -13.34
N ALA A 173 -3.99 19.81 -12.21
CA ALA A 173 -3.94 20.44 -10.89
C ALA A 173 -3.09 19.59 -9.92
N ILE A 174 -2.71 20.17 -8.81
CA ILE A 174 -2.15 19.40 -7.69
C ILE A 174 -3.30 18.62 -7.04
N ILE A 175 -3.16 17.32 -7.01
CA ILE A 175 -4.12 16.37 -6.42
C ILE A 175 -3.54 15.86 -5.10
N GLU A 176 -4.27 16.04 -4.01
CA GLU A 176 -3.89 15.43 -2.74
C GLU A 176 -4.25 13.94 -2.74
N VAL A 177 -3.29 13.09 -2.38
CA VAL A 177 -3.52 11.65 -2.23
C VAL A 177 -4.44 11.41 -1.03
N PRO A 178 -5.62 10.79 -1.21
CA PRO A 178 -6.51 10.49 -0.09
C PRO A 178 -5.84 9.56 0.92
N THR A 179 -5.68 10.02 2.16
CA THR A 179 -5.01 9.27 3.21
C THR A 179 -5.95 8.57 4.17
N ILE A 180 -7.16 9.10 4.36
CA ILE A 180 -8.13 8.58 5.32
C ILE A 180 -9.52 8.45 4.73
N LYS A 181 -10.30 7.54 5.30
CA LYS A 181 -11.76 7.53 5.25
C LYS A 181 -12.27 7.55 6.67
N TYR A 182 -13.35 8.28 6.97
CA TYR A 182 -13.89 8.34 8.32
C TYR A 182 -15.41 8.48 8.32
N THR A 183 -16.02 8.00 9.38
CA THR A 183 -17.46 8.12 9.63
C THR A 183 -17.78 7.89 11.09
N LYS A 184 -18.99 8.27 11.50
CA LYS A 184 -19.55 7.94 12.82
C LYS A 184 -20.29 6.61 12.78
N ILE A 185 -20.07 5.76 13.77
CA ILE A 185 -20.77 4.50 13.96
C ILE A 185 -21.68 4.62 15.19
N GLY A 186 -22.97 4.42 14.98
CA GLY A 186 -23.97 4.50 16.06
C GLY A 186 -24.03 5.90 16.67
N LYS A 187 -23.99 5.97 18.03
CA LYS A 187 -24.16 7.26 18.74
C LYS A 187 -22.84 7.94 19.08
N ASP A 188 -21.76 7.20 19.35
CA ASP A 188 -20.59 7.69 20.07
C ASP A 188 -19.23 7.12 19.61
N ILE A 189 -19.20 6.32 18.54
CA ILE A 189 -17.96 5.72 18.03
C ILE A 189 -17.50 6.45 16.78
N ALA A 190 -16.31 7.02 16.83
CA ALA A 190 -15.58 7.50 15.66
C ALA A 190 -14.90 6.29 14.97
N TYR A 191 -15.01 6.19 13.66
CA TYR A 191 -14.25 5.26 12.84
C TYR A 191 -13.38 6.06 11.88
N ILE A 192 -12.07 5.78 11.91
CA ILE A 192 -11.08 6.37 11.02
C ILE A 192 -10.24 5.25 10.43
N ARG A 193 -10.27 5.09 9.12
CA ARG A 193 -9.40 4.19 8.37
C ARG A 193 -8.28 5.01 7.74
N LEU A 194 -7.04 4.69 8.09
CA LEU A 194 -5.86 5.24 7.45
C LEU A 194 -5.46 4.35 6.27
N ILE A 195 -5.40 4.93 5.07
CA ILE A 195 -5.10 4.22 3.81
C ILE A 195 -3.59 4.09 3.63
N GLU A 196 -2.84 5.19 3.85
CA GLU A 196 -1.41 5.26 3.69
C GLU A 196 -0.80 6.36 4.58
N PHE A 197 0.47 6.21 4.94
CA PHE A 197 1.23 7.19 5.72
C PHE A 197 1.99 8.16 4.80
N ASN A 198 1.45 9.33 4.55
CA ASN A 198 2.09 10.42 3.84
C ASN A 198 2.18 11.70 4.72
N PRO A 199 2.79 12.81 4.26
CA PRO A 199 2.93 14.02 5.08
C PRO A 199 1.62 14.61 5.61
N ASN A 200 0.49 14.37 4.94
CA ASN A 200 -0.82 14.91 5.30
C ASN A 200 -1.58 14.04 6.32
N SER A 201 -1.16 12.80 6.55
CA SER A 201 -1.94 11.81 7.33
C SER A 201 -2.27 12.29 8.75
N ALA A 202 -1.30 12.81 9.50
CA ALA A 202 -1.53 13.27 10.87
C ALA A 202 -2.50 14.46 10.93
N LYS A 203 -2.38 15.40 10.00
CA LYS A 203 -3.28 16.54 9.87
C LYS A 203 -4.71 16.06 9.60
N ARG A 204 -4.89 15.20 8.60
CA ARG A 204 -6.22 14.68 8.20
C ARG A 204 -6.87 13.86 9.31
N ILE A 205 -6.10 13.05 10.04
CA ILE A 205 -6.61 12.31 11.21
C ILE A 205 -7.08 13.29 12.29
N THR A 206 -6.31 14.33 12.57
CA THR A 206 -6.68 15.34 13.59
C THR A 206 -7.97 16.06 13.21
N GLU A 207 -8.09 16.53 11.96
CA GLU A 207 -9.31 17.18 11.43
C GLU A 207 -10.53 16.25 11.54
N ALA A 208 -10.37 14.96 11.18
CA ALA A 208 -11.45 13.97 11.28
C ALA A 208 -11.87 13.70 12.73
N ILE A 209 -10.90 13.61 13.65
CA ILE A 209 -11.18 13.44 15.09
C ILE A 209 -11.98 14.62 15.63
N GLU A 210 -11.57 15.86 15.33
CA GLU A 210 -12.25 17.07 15.78
C GLU A 210 -13.70 17.08 15.31
N LYS A 211 -13.93 16.84 14.03
CA LYS A 211 -15.27 16.77 13.46
C LYS A 211 -16.13 15.69 14.11
N LEU A 212 -15.59 14.48 14.29
CA LEU A 212 -16.33 13.38 14.91
C LEU A 212 -16.60 13.63 16.41
N GLN A 213 -15.71 14.35 17.11
CA GLN A 213 -15.95 14.78 18.49
C GLN A 213 -17.06 15.83 18.58
N GLU A 214 -17.12 16.79 17.65
CA GLU A 214 -18.25 17.74 17.53
C GLU A 214 -19.59 17.02 17.29
N GLU A 215 -19.56 15.88 16.58
CA GLU A 215 -20.72 15.00 16.38
C GLU A 215 -21.04 14.11 17.60
N GLY A 216 -20.30 14.26 18.72
CA GLY A 216 -20.51 13.54 19.97
C GLY A 216 -19.82 12.19 20.06
N CYS A 217 -18.82 11.90 19.26
CA CYS A 217 -18.02 10.67 19.40
C CYS A 217 -17.07 10.76 20.59
N THR A 218 -17.08 9.75 21.45
CA THR A 218 -16.26 9.62 22.66
C THR A 218 -15.36 8.38 22.67
N LYS A 219 -15.43 7.57 21.62
CA LYS A 219 -14.69 6.32 21.43
C LYS A 219 -14.12 6.29 20.03
N LEU A 220 -13.01 5.57 19.80
CA LEU A 220 -12.36 5.51 18.50
C LEU A 220 -12.07 4.07 18.07
N ILE A 221 -12.41 3.76 16.83
CA ILE A 221 -11.85 2.64 16.07
C ILE A 221 -10.88 3.24 15.03
N PHE A 222 -9.60 2.90 15.18
CA PHE A 222 -8.56 3.29 14.23
C PHE A 222 -8.18 2.09 13.37
N ASP A 223 -8.54 2.14 12.10
CA ASP A 223 -8.40 1.00 11.18
C ASP A 223 -7.13 1.14 10.32
N LEU A 224 -6.17 0.23 10.54
CA LEU A 224 -4.93 0.09 9.80
C LEU A 224 -4.93 -1.16 8.89
N LYS A 225 -6.05 -1.83 8.71
CA LYS A 225 -6.14 -3.01 7.85
C LYS A 225 -5.83 -2.67 6.40
N ASN A 226 -5.01 -3.52 5.78
CA ASN A 226 -4.54 -3.35 4.39
C ASN A 226 -3.80 -2.02 4.15
N ASN A 227 -3.24 -1.41 5.18
CA ASN A 227 -2.40 -0.22 5.05
C ASN A 227 -0.93 -0.66 4.93
N PRO A 228 -0.28 -0.50 3.75
CA PRO A 228 1.07 -0.99 3.50
C PRO A 228 2.17 -0.19 4.22
N GLY A 229 1.79 0.90 4.89
CA GLY A 229 2.71 1.81 5.58
C GLY A 229 2.88 3.13 4.86
N GLY A 230 4.11 3.58 4.70
CA GLY A 230 4.53 4.84 4.12
C GLY A 230 5.68 5.46 4.91
N LEU A 231 5.69 6.78 5.07
CA LEU A 231 6.78 7.51 5.71
C LEU A 231 6.90 7.23 7.22
N ILE A 232 8.12 6.96 7.69
CA ILE A 232 8.41 6.83 9.12
C ILE A 232 8.09 8.12 9.88
N THR A 233 8.39 9.29 9.31
CA THR A 233 8.08 10.59 9.91
C THR A 233 6.58 10.76 10.13
N SER A 234 5.77 10.35 9.16
CA SER A 234 4.30 10.37 9.27
C SER A 234 3.81 9.40 10.36
N SER A 235 4.41 8.20 10.48
CA SER A 235 4.03 7.27 11.55
C SER A 235 4.29 7.83 12.95
N ILE A 236 5.40 8.57 13.12
CA ILE A 236 5.74 9.24 14.38
C ILE A 236 4.72 10.35 14.69
N ASP A 237 4.34 11.15 13.67
CA ASP A 237 3.34 12.20 13.85
C ASP A 237 1.96 11.62 14.19
N VAL A 238 1.53 10.55 13.49
CA VAL A 238 0.27 9.86 13.77
C VAL A 238 0.28 9.22 15.16
N ALA A 239 1.35 8.50 15.54
CA ALA A 239 1.46 7.93 16.90
C ALA A 239 1.42 9.04 17.97
N SER A 240 1.98 10.20 17.64
CA SER A 240 2.00 11.35 18.55
C SER A 240 0.62 11.98 18.80
N ILE A 241 -0.39 11.73 17.97
CA ILE A 241 -1.78 12.13 18.25
C ILE A 241 -2.32 11.36 19.47
N PHE A 242 -1.94 10.11 19.62
CA PHE A 242 -2.49 9.18 20.61
C PHE A 242 -1.67 9.06 21.89
N LEU A 243 -0.36 9.37 21.82
CA LEU A 243 0.60 9.19 22.93
C LEU A 243 1.03 10.53 23.52
N GLU A 244 1.14 10.60 24.84
CA GLU A 244 1.60 11.80 25.55
C GLU A 244 3.13 11.99 25.47
N SER A 245 3.87 10.91 25.65
CA SER A 245 5.33 10.89 25.70
C SER A 245 5.88 9.47 25.46
N GLY A 246 7.18 9.35 25.40
CA GLY A 246 7.90 8.09 25.27
C GLY A 246 8.38 7.78 23.88
N VAL A 247 8.96 6.60 23.72
CA VAL A 247 9.49 6.11 22.44
C VAL A 247 8.34 5.67 21.54
N VAL A 248 8.38 6.03 20.26
CA VAL A 248 7.48 5.52 19.23
C VAL A 248 8.11 4.30 18.54
N VAL A 249 9.36 4.43 18.14
CA VAL A 249 10.11 3.39 17.44
C VAL A 249 11.61 3.65 17.59
N SER A 250 12.41 2.61 17.55
CA SER A 250 13.86 2.73 17.37
C SER A 250 14.31 1.97 16.14
N THR A 251 15.43 2.44 15.53
CA THR A 251 16.05 1.80 14.39
C THR A 251 17.46 1.34 14.76
N LYS A 252 17.90 0.22 14.17
CA LYS A 252 19.29 -0.26 14.29
C LYS A 252 19.78 -0.69 12.92
N GLY A 253 20.85 -0.06 12.46
CA GLY A 253 21.53 -0.38 11.22
C GLY A 253 23.03 -0.56 11.39
N ARG A 254 23.73 -0.91 10.31
CA ARG A 254 25.18 -1.11 10.32
C ARG A 254 25.95 0.20 10.40
N ALA A 255 25.51 1.23 9.69
CA ALA A 255 26.14 2.54 9.72
C ALA A 255 25.71 3.30 10.98
N ARG A 256 26.62 4.12 11.56
CA ARG A 256 26.38 4.86 12.82
C ARG A 256 25.14 5.78 12.75
N ASN A 257 24.90 6.40 11.59
CA ASN A 257 23.78 7.32 11.35
C ASN A 257 22.45 6.62 11.02
N THR A 258 22.37 5.29 11.08
CA THR A 258 21.15 4.52 10.81
C THR A 258 20.51 3.94 12.07
N SER A 259 21.07 4.25 13.24
CA SER A 259 20.54 3.82 14.55
C SER A 259 20.05 5.04 15.31
N GLU A 260 18.72 5.16 15.43
CA GLU A 260 18.02 6.30 16.03
C GLU A 260 16.85 5.84 16.89
N THR A 261 16.48 6.69 17.86
CA THR A 261 15.28 6.52 18.67
C THR A 261 14.36 7.70 18.45
N TYR A 262 13.17 7.41 17.96
CA TYR A 262 12.14 8.41 17.67
C TYR A 262 11.13 8.45 18.82
N ASN A 263 10.95 9.66 19.37
CA ASN A 263 10.06 9.90 20.47
C ASN A 263 8.78 10.62 20.01
N VAL A 264 7.75 10.54 20.83
CA VAL A 264 6.51 11.29 20.68
C VAL A 264 6.78 12.79 20.54
N ARG A 265 6.19 13.40 19.51
CA ARG A 265 6.33 14.83 19.25
C ARG A 265 5.38 15.67 20.13
N ARG A 266 5.92 16.68 20.81
CA ARG A 266 5.16 17.51 21.77
C ARG A 266 4.18 18.45 21.11
N PHE A 267 4.44 18.87 19.87
CA PHE A 267 3.67 19.91 19.16
C PHE A 267 2.46 19.36 18.37
N VAL A 268 2.25 18.05 18.39
CA VAL A 268 1.07 17.46 17.78
C VAL A 268 -0.11 17.54 18.73
N LYS A 269 -1.29 17.95 18.22
CA LYS A 269 -2.53 17.96 18.99
C LYS A 269 -2.89 16.56 19.43
N LYS A 270 -3.14 16.39 20.73
CA LYS A 270 -3.39 15.09 21.35
C LYS A 270 -4.86 14.73 21.39
N LEU A 271 -5.16 13.46 21.19
CA LEU A 271 -6.47 12.91 21.51
C LEU A 271 -6.67 12.88 23.04
N PRO A 272 -7.91 13.08 23.57
CA PRO A 272 -8.17 12.93 25.00
C PRO A 272 -7.61 11.61 25.56
N LYS A 273 -6.91 11.71 26.68
CA LYS A 273 -6.16 10.58 27.26
C LYS A 273 -7.05 9.42 27.67
N ASP A 274 -8.27 9.72 28.07
CA ASP A 274 -9.29 8.78 28.55
C ASP A 274 -10.17 8.23 27.42
N MET A 275 -10.07 8.75 26.20
CA MET A 275 -10.83 8.24 25.05
C MET A 275 -10.41 6.79 24.72
N PRO A 276 -11.33 5.81 24.82
CA PRO A 276 -11.04 4.43 24.48
C PRO A 276 -10.71 4.25 23.02
N ILE A 277 -9.65 3.46 22.71
CA ILE A 277 -9.20 3.21 21.34
C ILE A 277 -9.11 1.71 21.08
N VAL A 278 -9.71 1.27 19.99
CA VAL A 278 -9.46 -0.04 19.38
C VAL A 278 -8.74 0.18 18.05
N VAL A 279 -7.63 -0.53 17.84
CA VAL A 279 -6.90 -0.53 16.57
C VAL A 279 -7.18 -1.82 15.83
N LEU A 280 -7.57 -1.71 14.54
CA LEU A 280 -7.73 -2.87 13.67
C LEU A 280 -6.46 -3.10 12.86
N ILE A 281 -5.96 -4.34 12.85
CA ILE A 281 -4.80 -4.76 12.05
C ILE A 281 -5.08 -6.09 11.35
N ASN A 282 -4.41 -6.30 10.21
CA ASN A 282 -4.41 -7.58 9.52
C ASN A 282 -3.07 -7.84 8.81
N GLU A 283 -2.98 -8.93 8.08
CA GLU A 283 -1.82 -9.34 7.29
C GLU A 283 -1.38 -8.31 6.22
N GLY A 284 -2.25 -7.37 5.85
CA GLY A 284 -1.93 -6.25 4.96
C GLY A 284 -1.44 -4.99 5.70
N SER A 285 -1.45 -5.00 7.04
CA SER A 285 -0.90 -3.90 7.86
C SER A 285 0.63 -4.03 7.92
N ALA A 286 1.38 -3.10 7.33
CA ALA A 286 2.84 -3.23 7.20
C ALA A 286 3.60 -1.94 7.56
N SER A 287 4.89 -2.08 7.90
CA SER A 287 5.85 -0.95 8.02
C SER A 287 5.38 0.14 9.01
N ALA A 288 5.06 1.37 8.52
CA ALA A 288 4.55 2.48 9.33
C ALA A 288 3.29 2.12 10.14
N SER A 289 2.40 1.27 9.59
CA SER A 289 1.24 0.74 10.32
C SER A 289 1.67 -0.09 11.54
N GLU A 290 2.73 -0.89 11.38
CA GLU A 290 3.28 -1.71 12.46
C GLU A 290 4.00 -0.88 13.52
N ILE A 291 4.63 0.22 13.12
CA ILE A 291 5.22 1.20 14.04
C ILE A 291 4.12 1.78 14.94
N VAL A 292 3.03 2.28 14.35
CA VAL A 292 1.93 2.89 15.13
C VAL A 292 1.22 1.86 15.99
N ALA A 293 0.84 0.71 15.43
CA ALA A 293 0.17 -0.36 16.18
C ALA A 293 1.04 -0.87 17.34
N GLY A 294 2.33 -1.11 17.09
CA GLY A 294 3.29 -1.56 18.10
C GLY A 294 3.51 -0.52 19.20
N ALA A 295 3.64 0.77 18.83
CA ALA A 295 3.77 1.84 19.80
C ALA A 295 2.52 1.95 20.71
N LEU A 296 1.31 1.94 20.13
CA LEU A 296 0.07 2.03 20.88
C LEU A 296 -0.13 0.83 21.81
N LYS A 297 0.26 -0.37 21.37
CA LYS A 297 0.23 -1.59 22.17
C LYS A 297 1.20 -1.52 23.35
N ASP A 298 2.47 -1.22 23.09
CA ASP A 298 3.52 -1.21 24.12
C ASP A 298 3.30 -0.12 25.16
N HIS A 299 2.71 1.02 24.78
CA HIS A 299 2.27 2.06 25.70
C HIS A 299 0.91 1.75 26.37
N LYS A 300 0.28 0.61 26.07
CA LYS A 300 -1.03 0.23 26.60
C LYS A 300 -2.11 1.28 26.35
N ARG A 301 -2.00 2.00 25.20
CA ARG A 301 -2.89 3.10 24.82
C ARG A 301 -4.10 2.63 24.03
N ALA A 302 -3.96 1.53 23.29
CA ALA A 302 -5.04 0.99 22.47
C ALA A 302 -5.09 -0.54 22.59
N TYR A 303 -6.28 -1.11 22.39
CA TYR A 303 -6.52 -2.54 22.31
C TYR A 303 -6.52 -2.98 20.85
N LEU A 304 -5.65 -3.92 20.48
CA LEU A 304 -5.48 -4.36 19.10
C LEU A 304 -6.39 -5.55 18.78
N VAL A 305 -7.15 -5.45 17.69
CA VAL A 305 -8.09 -6.49 17.22
C VAL A 305 -7.78 -6.85 15.78
N GLY A 306 -7.83 -8.11 15.42
CA GLY A 306 -7.66 -8.59 14.05
C GLY A 306 -6.78 -9.79 13.92
N THR A 307 -5.87 -9.80 12.96
CA THR A 307 -4.88 -10.84 12.75
C THR A 307 -3.47 -10.27 12.83
N ARG A 308 -2.46 -11.16 12.90
CA ARG A 308 -1.05 -10.75 12.88
C ARG A 308 -0.77 -9.87 11.65
N SER A 309 -0.02 -8.79 11.84
CA SER A 309 0.42 -7.90 10.76
C SER A 309 1.51 -8.55 9.89
N TYR A 310 1.90 -7.87 8.83
CA TYR A 310 2.80 -8.39 7.78
C TYR A 310 4.20 -8.74 8.26
N GLY A 311 4.79 -7.94 9.15
CA GLY A 311 6.17 -8.13 9.61
C GLY A 311 7.22 -7.47 8.72
N LYS A 312 6.96 -6.28 8.17
CA LYS A 312 7.96 -5.48 7.45
C LYS A 312 8.68 -4.53 8.41
N GLY A 313 9.64 -5.06 9.15
CA GLY A 313 10.44 -4.31 10.12
C GLY A 313 11.74 -3.73 9.54
N LEU A 314 11.73 -3.21 8.30
CA LEU A 314 12.90 -2.71 7.57
C LEU A 314 12.75 -1.22 7.24
N VAL A 315 13.83 -0.46 7.42
CA VAL A 315 13.93 0.95 7.03
C VAL A 315 14.55 1.04 5.65
N GLN A 316 13.85 1.66 4.70
CA GLN A 316 14.41 2.02 3.40
C GLN A 316 14.84 3.49 3.40
N SER A 317 16.00 3.75 2.80
CA SER A 317 16.46 5.08 2.40
C SER A 317 16.40 5.20 0.90
N VAL A 318 15.99 6.36 0.41
CA VAL A 318 15.99 6.69 -1.01
C VAL A 318 17.17 7.61 -1.27
N VAL A 319 18.10 7.15 -2.10
CA VAL A 319 19.27 7.90 -2.53
C VAL A 319 19.10 8.32 -3.96
N GLN A 320 19.13 9.61 -4.23
CA GLN A 320 19.09 10.15 -5.58
C GLN A 320 20.48 10.04 -6.20
N LEU A 321 20.60 9.35 -7.34
CA LEU A 321 21.85 9.22 -8.10
C LEU A 321 21.95 10.28 -9.19
N SER A 322 20.83 10.58 -9.86
CA SER A 322 20.72 11.62 -10.88
C SER A 322 19.35 12.28 -10.81
N GLU A 323 19.05 13.22 -11.72
CA GLU A 323 17.71 13.84 -11.81
C GLU A 323 16.59 12.82 -12.03
N LYS A 324 16.91 11.69 -12.69
CA LYS A 324 15.94 10.67 -13.10
C LYS A 324 16.04 9.35 -12.33
N GLU A 325 17.11 9.14 -11.57
CA GLU A 325 17.48 7.83 -11.05
C GLU A 325 17.58 7.83 -9.52
N LEU A 326 16.98 6.82 -8.92
CA LEU A 326 16.95 6.62 -7.48
C LEU A 326 17.39 5.21 -7.13
N VAL A 327 18.01 5.05 -5.97
CA VAL A 327 18.21 3.76 -5.31
C VAL A 327 17.43 3.75 -4.01
N LYS A 328 16.49 2.83 -3.88
CA LYS A 328 15.83 2.52 -2.62
C LYS A 328 16.60 1.38 -1.96
N LEU A 329 17.19 1.64 -0.79
CA LEU A 329 18.10 0.74 -0.10
C LEU A 329 17.64 0.46 1.32
N THR A 330 17.61 -0.80 1.74
CA THR A 330 17.39 -1.17 3.14
C THR A 330 18.63 -0.86 3.99
N ILE A 331 18.48 -0.01 4.99
CA ILE A 331 19.59 0.52 5.80
C ILE A 331 19.53 0.14 7.28
N ALA A 332 18.35 -0.23 7.82
CA ALA A 332 18.15 -0.55 9.24
C ALA A 332 16.95 -1.45 9.48
N ARG A 333 16.77 -1.89 10.73
CA ARG A 333 15.59 -2.60 11.22
C ARG A 333 14.85 -1.77 12.27
N TYR A 334 13.51 -1.93 12.30
CA TYR A 334 12.65 -1.32 13.33
C TYR A 334 12.53 -2.21 14.56
N TYR A 335 12.45 -1.53 15.71
CA TYR A 335 12.15 -2.13 17.00
C TYR A 335 11.04 -1.32 17.69
N SER A 336 10.08 -2.02 18.30
CA SER A 336 9.01 -1.38 19.06
C SER A 336 9.54 -0.70 20.33
N PRO A 337 8.73 0.10 21.05
CA PRO A 337 9.14 0.70 22.33
C PRO A 337 9.64 -0.32 23.35
N SER A 338 9.07 -1.51 23.42
CA SER A 338 9.50 -2.60 24.30
C SER A 338 10.78 -3.31 23.82
N GLY A 339 11.31 -2.96 22.63
CA GLY A 339 12.49 -3.57 22.05
C GLY A 339 12.22 -4.81 21.18
N ALA A 340 10.97 -5.14 20.93
CA ALA A 340 10.59 -6.27 20.07
C ALA A 340 11.00 -6.01 18.61
N ASN A 341 11.50 -7.03 17.92
CA ASN A 341 11.80 -6.99 16.51
C ASN A 341 10.51 -7.19 15.69
N ILE A 342 10.19 -6.22 14.83
CA ILE A 342 9.01 -6.29 13.96
C ILE A 342 9.27 -7.16 12.72
N ASN A 343 10.54 -7.18 12.25
CA ASN A 343 10.88 -7.82 10.97
C ASN A 343 10.63 -9.34 10.99
N LYS A 344 9.80 -9.83 10.06
CA LYS A 344 9.35 -11.22 9.93
C LYS A 344 8.52 -11.75 11.11
N GLN A 345 8.24 -10.91 12.12
CA GLN A 345 7.47 -11.27 13.30
C GLN A 345 6.06 -10.66 13.27
N GLY A 346 5.95 -9.43 12.77
CA GLY A 346 4.70 -8.67 12.79
C GLY A 346 4.24 -8.27 14.19
N ILE A 347 3.09 -7.63 14.24
CA ILE A 347 2.40 -7.22 15.46
C ILE A 347 1.28 -8.21 15.75
N LEU A 348 1.28 -8.78 16.93
CA LEU A 348 0.20 -9.66 17.41
C LEU A 348 -0.95 -8.82 17.98
N PRO A 349 -2.21 -9.10 17.58
CA PRO A 349 -3.37 -8.46 18.18
C PRO A 349 -3.56 -8.93 19.63
N ASP A 350 -4.30 -8.15 20.43
CA ASP A 350 -4.74 -8.55 21.78
C ASP A 350 -5.96 -9.49 21.71
N LEU A 351 -6.81 -9.30 20.70
CA LEU A 351 -7.91 -10.19 20.35
C LEU A 351 -7.77 -10.64 18.90
N GLU A 352 -7.46 -11.91 18.70
CA GLU A 352 -7.43 -12.49 17.36
C GLU A 352 -8.85 -12.71 16.84
N VAL A 353 -9.14 -12.11 15.68
CA VAL A 353 -10.38 -12.30 14.94
C VAL A 353 -10.01 -12.65 13.51
N LYS A 354 -10.09 -13.92 13.18
CA LYS A 354 -9.77 -14.43 11.84
C LYS A 354 -10.92 -14.19 10.89
N ARG A 355 -10.59 -13.83 9.66
CA ARG A 355 -11.57 -13.81 8.56
C ARG A 355 -11.82 -15.23 8.07
N PRO A 356 -13.01 -15.53 7.58
CA PRO A 356 -13.27 -16.79 6.91
C PRO A 356 -12.30 -16.97 5.75
N SER A 357 -11.59 -18.10 5.71
CA SER A 357 -10.71 -18.50 4.61
C SER A 357 -11.35 -19.65 3.83
N PHE A 358 -11.01 -19.78 2.56
CA PHE A 358 -11.44 -20.94 1.76
C PHE A 358 -10.83 -22.24 2.30
N THR A 359 -11.60 -23.29 2.28
CA THR A 359 -11.06 -24.65 2.39
C THR A 359 -10.40 -25.03 1.05
N PRO A 360 -9.52 -26.06 1.00
CA PRO A 360 -8.91 -26.49 -0.27
C PRO A 360 -9.91 -26.87 -1.36
N ASP A 361 -11.08 -27.39 -0.98
CA ASP A 361 -12.15 -27.73 -1.93
C ASP A 361 -12.89 -26.48 -2.41
N GLU A 362 -13.15 -25.52 -1.51
CA GLU A 362 -13.70 -24.22 -1.89
C GLU A 362 -12.77 -23.42 -2.79
N GLU A 363 -11.44 -23.49 -2.59
CA GLU A 363 -10.46 -22.84 -3.46
C GLU A 363 -10.55 -23.35 -4.90
N LYS A 364 -10.65 -24.68 -5.09
CA LYS A 364 -10.85 -25.29 -6.42
C LYS A 364 -12.13 -24.79 -7.06
N SER A 365 -13.23 -24.82 -6.31
CA SER A 365 -14.55 -24.36 -6.80
C SER A 365 -14.54 -22.89 -7.15
N VAL A 366 -13.89 -22.05 -6.36
CA VAL A 366 -13.73 -20.61 -6.64
C VAL A 366 -12.90 -20.37 -7.89
N LEU A 367 -11.80 -21.13 -8.10
CA LEU A 367 -11.02 -21.04 -9.34
C LEU A 367 -11.87 -21.36 -10.57
N GLU A 368 -12.77 -22.36 -10.49
CA GLU A 368 -13.74 -22.64 -11.56
C GLU A 368 -14.74 -21.50 -11.75
N LEU A 369 -15.27 -20.93 -10.66
CA LEU A 369 -16.15 -19.76 -10.72
C LEU A 369 -15.47 -18.57 -11.39
N LEU A 370 -14.20 -18.27 -11.03
CA LEU A 370 -13.45 -17.15 -11.58
C LEU A 370 -13.12 -17.27 -13.06
N LYS A 371 -13.05 -18.51 -13.61
CA LYS A 371 -12.93 -18.73 -15.06
C LYS A 371 -14.19 -18.34 -15.81
N THR A 372 -15.34 -18.24 -15.11
CA THR A 372 -16.58 -17.75 -15.69
C THR A 372 -16.66 -16.22 -15.53
N SER A 373 -17.38 -15.55 -16.41
CA SER A 373 -17.63 -14.12 -16.25
C SER A 373 -18.85 -13.81 -15.36
N LYS A 374 -19.35 -14.78 -14.57
CA LYS A 374 -20.61 -14.64 -13.84
C LYS A 374 -20.63 -13.46 -12.87
N ILE A 375 -19.56 -13.30 -12.06
CA ILE A 375 -19.48 -12.19 -11.11
C ILE A 375 -19.38 -10.86 -11.87
N ALA A 376 -18.48 -10.75 -12.84
CA ALA A 376 -18.30 -9.54 -13.63
C ALA A 376 -19.57 -9.14 -14.40
N ASN A 377 -20.26 -10.13 -14.99
CA ASN A 377 -21.51 -9.87 -15.69
C ASN A 377 -22.62 -9.40 -14.73
N PHE A 378 -22.68 -9.97 -13.53
CA PHE A 378 -23.64 -9.53 -12.52
C PHE A 378 -23.35 -8.09 -12.06
N THR A 379 -22.09 -7.79 -11.71
CA THR A 379 -21.71 -6.46 -11.19
C THR A 379 -21.83 -5.34 -12.23
N ARG A 380 -21.81 -5.68 -13.53
CA ARG A 380 -21.99 -4.73 -14.65
C ARG A 380 -23.40 -4.70 -15.19
N SER A 381 -24.29 -5.53 -14.69
CA SER A 381 -25.67 -5.66 -15.24
C SER A 381 -26.55 -4.44 -14.97
N LYS A 382 -26.21 -3.64 -13.95
CA LYS A 382 -26.98 -2.48 -13.50
C LYS A 382 -26.06 -1.35 -13.03
N PRO A 383 -26.50 -0.09 -13.14
CA PRO A 383 -25.76 1.07 -12.60
C PRO A 383 -25.58 1.05 -11.08
N SER A 384 -26.48 0.38 -10.36
CA SER A 384 -26.35 0.17 -8.92
C SER A 384 -26.94 -1.18 -8.52
N ILE A 385 -26.28 -1.83 -7.57
CA ILE A 385 -26.68 -3.14 -7.03
C ILE A 385 -26.76 -3.01 -5.50
N SER A 386 -27.92 -3.33 -4.95
CA SER A 386 -28.14 -3.28 -3.50
C SER A 386 -27.40 -4.41 -2.77
N LYS A 387 -27.15 -4.21 -1.46
CA LYS A 387 -26.56 -5.23 -0.59
C LYS A 387 -27.34 -6.55 -0.64
N ASN A 388 -28.67 -6.49 -0.64
CA ASN A 388 -29.52 -7.68 -0.70
C ASN A 388 -29.37 -8.42 -2.03
N GLU A 389 -29.31 -7.72 -3.16
CA GLU A 389 -29.08 -8.33 -4.47
C GLU A 389 -27.71 -9.02 -4.55
N MET A 390 -26.66 -8.38 -4.01
CA MET A 390 -25.33 -9.01 -3.92
C MET A 390 -25.38 -10.28 -3.05
N MET A 391 -26.06 -10.22 -1.92
CA MET A 391 -26.21 -11.36 -1.00
C MET A 391 -26.97 -12.52 -1.65
N ASP A 392 -28.09 -12.24 -2.31
CA ASP A 392 -28.91 -13.28 -2.95
C ASP A 392 -28.19 -13.94 -4.13
N PHE A 393 -27.46 -13.12 -4.92
CA PHE A 393 -26.59 -13.64 -5.97
C PHE A 393 -25.47 -14.50 -5.41
N SER A 394 -24.83 -14.09 -4.31
CA SER A 394 -23.78 -14.84 -3.64
C SER A 394 -24.28 -16.17 -3.06
N LYS A 395 -25.49 -16.20 -2.47
CA LYS A 395 -26.15 -17.42 -2.00
C LYS A 395 -26.46 -18.39 -3.16
N LYS A 396 -26.86 -17.87 -4.32
CA LYS A 396 -27.09 -18.70 -5.52
C LYS A 396 -25.79 -19.33 -6.00
N LEU A 397 -24.73 -18.55 -6.14
CA LEU A 397 -23.41 -19.06 -6.55
C LEU A 397 -22.83 -20.00 -5.49
N GLY A 398 -23.03 -19.73 -4.20
CA GLY A 398 -22.59 -20.58 -3.11
C GLY A 398 -23.15 -21.99 -3.19
N LYS A 399 -24.43 -22.12 -3.53
CA LYS A 399 -25.07 -23.42 -3.78
C LYS A 399 -24.56 -24.10 -5.06
N GLU A 400 -24.37 -23.31 -6.12
CA GLU A 400 -23.95 -23.83 -7.43
C GLU A 400 -22.52 -24.39 -7.40
N TYR A 401 -21.59 -23.72 -6.68
CA TYR A 401 -20.16 -24.05 -6.63
C TYR A 401 -19.76 -24.74 -5.32
N ASN A 402 -20.69 -25.01 -4.41
CA ASN A 402 -20.43 -25.57 -3.10
C ASN A 402 -19.39 -24.75 -2.28
N VAL A 403 -19.57 -23.45 -2.22
CA VAL A 403 -18.73 -22.49 -1.50
C VAL A 403 -19.60 -21.68 -0.54
N ARG A 404 -19.11 -21.39 0.65
CA ARG A 404 -19.81 -20.52 1.60
C ARG A 404 -20.12 -19.17 0.95
N TYR A 405 -21.37 -18.73 1.06
CA TYR A 405 -21.84 -17.53 0.36
C TYR A 405 -21.15 -16.24 0.83
N GLU A 406 -20.70 -16.17 2.09
CA GLU A 406 -19.95 -15.04 2.66
C GLU A 406 -18.64 -14.81 1.91
N LEU A 407 -17.93 -15.88 1.54
CA LEU A 407 -16.71 -15.81 0.76
C LEU A 407 -16.97 -15.35 -0.67
N ILE A 408 -18.06 -15.83 -1.28
CA ILE A 408 -18.49 -15.35 -2.61
C ILE A 408 -18.94 -13.88 -2.53
N LEU A 409 -19.65 -13.48 -1.47
CA LEU A 409 -20.08 -12.10 -1.28
C LEU A 409 -18.87 -11.15 -1.22
N SER A 410 -17.77 -11.56 -0.59
CA SER A 410 -16.54 -10.78 -0.59
C SER A 410 -15.97 -10.58 -2.00
N LEU A 411 -15.98 -11.62 -2.85
CA LEU A 411 -15.55 -11.54 -4.25
C LEU A 411 -16.47 -10.64 -5.08
N VAL A 412 -17.78 -10.75 -4.89
CA VAL A 412 -18.77 -9.89 -5.55
C VAL A 412 -18.59 -8.43 -5.17
N LYS A 413 -18.38 -8.14 -3.87
CA LYS A 413 -18.09 -6.78 -3.39
C LYS A 413 -16.80 -6.23 -4.00
N VAL A 414 -15.71 -7.02 -4.01
CA VAL A 414 -14.44 -6.61 -4.61
C VAL A 414 -14.63 -6.24 -6.09
N GLU A 415 -15.32 -7.08 -6.86
CA GLU A 415 -15.54 -6.80 -8.29
C GLU A 415 -16.48 -5.60 -8.51
N TYR A 416 -17.51 -5.45 -7.68
CA TYR A 416 -18.44 -4.31 -7.77
C TYR A 416 -17.75 -2.98 -7.45
N TYR A 417 -16.97 -2.93 -6.36
CA TYR A 417 -16.30 -1.70 -5.92
C TYR A 417 -15.03 -1.36 -6.72
N ARG A 418 -14.67 -2.14 -7.75
CA ARG A 418 -13.65 -1.74 -8.74
C ARG A 418 -14.12 -0.53 -9.57
N SER A 419 -15.40 -0.43 -9.86
CA SER A 419 -16.00 0.62 -10.68
C SER A 419 -17.02 1.48 -9.94
N HIS A 420 -17.20 1.26 -8.64
CA HIS A 420 -18.12 1.99 -7.79
C HIS A 420 -17.42 2.43 -6.51
N GLU A 421 -17.88 3.52 -5.93
CA GLU A 421 -17.36 3.98 -4.65
C GLU A 421 -17.63 2.94 -3.55
N SER A 422 -16.58 2.55 -2.85
CA SER A 422 -16.69 1.63 -1.72
C SER A 422 -17.19 2.37 -0.48
N PRO A 423 -18.11 1.80 0.32
CA PRO A 423 -18.53 2.40 1.57
C PRO A 423 -17.35 2.56 2.52
N VAL A 424 -17.43 3.57 3.39
CA VAL A 424 -16.39 3.83 4.40
C VAL A 424 -16.22 2.63 5.34
N ILE A 425 -17.33 1.97 5.69
CA ILE A 425 -17.34 0.76 6.52
C ILE A 425 -17.99 -0.41 5.77
N ASP A 426 -17.46 -1.60 5.98
CA ASP A 426 -18.14 -2.85 5.62
C ASP A 426 -18.80 -3.41 6.88
N GLU A 427 -20.13 -3.37 6.94
CA GLU A 427 -20.89 -3.87 8.08
C GLU A 427 -20.76 -5.38 8.29
N ASP A 428 -20.33 -6.12 7.27
CA ASP A 428 -20.11 -7.57 7.34
C ASP A 428 -18.67 -7.91 7.76
N ASP A 429 -17.83 -6.91 8.07
CA ASP A 429 -16.46 -7.11 8.55
C ASP A 429 -16.46 -7.56 10.02
N GLU A 430 -16.14 -8.83 10.26
CA GLU A 430 -16.13 -9.46 11.58
C GLU A 430 -15.16 -8.78 12.58
N GLN A 431 -14.01 -8.29 12.08
CA GLN A 431 -13.04 -7.58 12.91
C GLN A 431 -13.59 -6.22 13.37
N LEU A 432 -14.27 -5.51 12.44
CA LEU A 432 -14.96 -4.27 12.79
C LEU A 432 -16.10 -4.51 13.78
N GLN A 433 -16.91 -5.56 13.58
CA GLN A 433 -17.99 -5.90 14.50
C GLN A 433 -17.47 -6.27 15.90
N ALA A 434 -16.34 -6.99 15.98
CA ALA A 434 -15.68 -7.29 17.26
C ALA A 434 -15.22 -6.00 17.97
N ALA A 435 -14.63 -5.05 17.26
CA ALA A 435 -14.20 -3.76 17.80
C ALA A 435 -15.39 -2.94 18.32
N ILE A 436 -16.49 -2.87 17.55
CA ILE A 436 -17.73 -2.19 17.95
C ILE A 436 -18.30 -2.82 19.23
N ASN A 437 -18.34 -4.16 19.29
CA ASN A 437 -18.83 -4.87 20.46
C ASN A 437 -17.96 -4.61 21.71
N LEU A 438 -16.64 -4.63 21.58
CA LEU A 438 -15.72 -4.29 22.67
C LEU A 438 -15.98 -2.89 23.23
N LEU A 439 -16.07 -1.88 22.37
CA LEU A 439 -16.33 -0.49 22.77
C LEU A 439 -17.72 -0.27 23.38
N LYS A 440 -18.70 -1.12 23.06
CA LYS A 440 -20.05 -1.06 23.63
C LYS A 440 -20.16 -1.79 24.97
N THR A 441 -19.41 -2.87 25.19
CA THR A 441 -19.65 -3.81 26.29
C THR A 441 -18.54 -3.87 27.33
N LYS A 442 -17.35 -3.36 27.03
CA LYS A 442 -16.16 -3.45 27.88
C LYS A 442 -15.55 -2.08 28.18
N ASP A 443 -14.87 -1.98 29.29
CA ASP A 443 -13.94 -0.89 29.59
C ASP A 443 -12.61 -1.18 28.87
N VAL A 444 -12.48 -0.64 27.65
CA VAL A 444 -11.29 -0.86 26.81
C VAL A 444 -10.03 -0.28 27.45
N ASN A 445 -10.13 0.85 28.17
CA ASN A 445 -8.99 1.43 28.87
C ASN A 445 -8.49 0.52 30.02
N ALA A 446 -9.37 -0.14 30.70
CA ALA A 446 -9.00 -1.15 31.70
C ALA A 446 -8.39 -2.39 31.03
N LEU A 447 -8.95 -2.86 29.92
CA LEU A 447 -8.39 -3.98 29.16
C LEU A 447 -6.95 -3.67 28.68
N CYS A 448 -6.68 -2.49 28.14
CA CYS A 448 -5.34 -2.10 27.70
C CYS A 448 -4.27 -2.22 28.81
N LYS A 449 -4.62 -1.91 30.06
CA LYS A 449 -3.68 -2.03 31.18
C LYS A 449 -3.24 -3.45 31.47
N THR A 450 -4.04 -4.44 31.08
CA THR A 450 -3.78 -5.88 31.31
C THR A 450 -3.10 -6.56 30.13
N THR A 451 -2.95 -5.87 28.99
CA THR A 451 -2.30 -6.43 27.80
C THR A 451 -0.79 -6.62 28.03
N LYS A 452 -0.21 -7.55 27.29
CA LYS A 452 1.23 -7.74 27.22
C LYS A 452 1.85 -6.80 26.20
N THR A 453 3.09 -6.40 26.42
CA THR A 453 3.89 -5.72 25.41
C THR A 453 4.21 -6.68 24.26
N LEU A 454 4.60 -6.12 23.14
CA LEU A 454 4.99 -6.94 21.96
C LEU A 454 6.18 -7.84 22.29
N PHE A 455 7.16 -7.35 23.05
CA PHE A 455 8.33 -8.13 23.48
C PHE A 455 7.91 -9.35 24.34
N GLU A 456 7.06 -9.14 25.34
CA GLU A 456 6.56 -10.24 26.18
C GLU A 456 5.81 -11.31 25.37
N MET A 457 5.02 -10.89 24.36
CA MET A 457 4.31 -11.84 23.49
C MET A 457 5.26 -12.64 22.61
N GLN A 458 6.31 -12.00 22.05
CA GLN A 458 7.32 -12.70 21.25
C GLN A 458 8.13 -13.70 22.06
N GLU A 459 8.50 -13.38 23.30
CA GLU A 459 9.20 -14.32 24.19
C GLU A 459 8.34 -15.54 24.54
N GLU A 460 7.06 -15.35 24.83
CA GLU A 460 6.15 -16.46 25.05
C GLU A 460 5.97 -17.37 23.82
N GLU A 461 5.92 -16.77 22.62
CA GLU A 461 5.80 -17.53 21.38
C GLU A 461 7.06 -18.37 21.11
N LYS A 462 8.25 -17.83 21.40
CA LYS A 462 9.52 -18.56 21.32
C LYS A 462 9.54 -19.74 22.31
N ALA A 463 9.20 -19.50 23.58
CA ALA A 463 9.16 -20.54 24.59
C ALA A 463 8.23 -21.69 24.18
N ARG A 464 7.02 -21.40 23.69
CA ARG A 464 6.07 -22.41 23.19
C ARG A 464 6.58 -23.21 21.99
N THR A 465 7.47 -22.62 21.20
CA THR A 465 8.04 -23.27 19.99
C THR A 465 9.21 -24.18 20.36
N GLU A 466 9.98 -23.80 21.39
CA GLU A 466 11.07 -24.60 21.96
C GLU A 466 10.56 -25.84 22.71
N ASP A 467 9.47 -25.71 23.46
CA ASP A 467 8.81 -26.80 24.17
C ASP A 467 8.20 -27.87 23.24
N LYS A 468 8.00 -27.55 21.95
CA LYS A 468 7.45 -28.48 20.94
C LYS A 468 8.51 -29.18 20.10
N LYS A 469 9.79 -28.84 20.25
CA LYS A 469 10.93 -29.50 19.59
C LYS A 469 11.61 -30.51 20.52
#